data_f1a97b747352cc602f1c7858d162376a
#
_entry.id   f1a97b747352cc602f1c7858d162376a
#
_cell.length_a   1.000
_cell.length_b   1.000
_cell.length_c   1.000
_cell.angle_alpha   90.00
_cell.angle_beta   90.00
_cell.angle_gamma   90.00
#
_symmetry.space_group_name_H-M   'P 1'
#
loop_
_entity.id
_entity.type
_entity.pdbx_description
1 polymer ?
#
loop_
_entity_poly.entity_id
_entity_poly.type
_entity_poly.pdbx_seq_one_letter_code
_entity_poly.pdbx_strand_id
1 'polypeptide(L)'
;MTKIDIVSGFLGAGKTTLIKKMVKEAYQGEKLVLIENEFGEISIDGGFLKDAGIQISEMSSGCICCSLVGDFGKALREVKEQFQPDRILIEPSGVGKLSDVIVAVENTVADIPDMRLNSFVTVADAGKVKVYMKNFGEFYNNQIESAGTIILSRTQKLTQEKLEAAVALLREKNPTAAILTTPWDQLDGQAILAAVEKVSLADELLEKMRAEHEAEEAEHHHHHHDHDADEVFTSWGHETAHKYSHDELESI
;
A
#
# COMPACT_ATOMS: atom_id res chain seq x y z
N MET A 1 14.55 -9.68 -9.06
CA MET A 1 14.19 -9.18 -7.73
C MET A 1 12.68 -9.36 -7.54
N THR A 2 12.26 -10.09 -6.51
CA THR A 2 10.85 -10.33 -6.20
C THR A 2 10.27 -9.14 -5.45
N LYS A 3 9.17 -8.57 -5.97
CA LYS A 3 8.42 -7.49 -5.32
C LYS A 3 7.38 -8.07 -4.37
N ILE A 4 7.21 -7.48 -3.19
CA ILE A 4 6.15 -7.83 -2.25
C ILE A 4 5.19 -6.65 -2.13
N ASP A 5 3.91 -6.89 -2.39
CA ASP A 5 2.84 -5.91 -2.23
C ASP A 5 1.85 -6.39 -1.18
N ILE A 6 1.53 -5.55 -0.21
CA ILE A 6 0.54 -5.81 0.83
C ILE A 6 -0.76 -5.09 0.47
N VAL A 7 -1.86 -5.83 0.38
CA VAL A 7 -3.20 -5.29 0.13
C VAL A 7 -4.07 -5.50 1.35
N SER A 8 -4.01 -4.53 2.27
CA SER A 8 -4.77 -4.50 3.50
C SER A 8 -6.12 -3.79 3.34
N GLY A 9 -6.91 -3.79 4.38
CA GLY A 9 -8.19 -3.09 4.48
C GLY A 9 -9.21 -3.88 5.30
N PHE A 10 -10.15 -3.17 5.87
CA PHE A 10 -11.14 -3.75 6.78
C PHE A 10 -12.09 -4.74 6.08
N LEU A 11 -12.83 -5.50 6.88
CA LEU A 11 -13.78 -6.51 6.39
C LEU A 11 -14.77 -5.91 5.37
N GLY A 12 -14.89 -6.57 4.22
CA GLY A 12 -15.80 -6.16 3.14
C GLY A 12 -15.42 -4.84 2.43
N ALA A 13 -14.21 -4.31 2.63
CA ALA A 13 -13.74 -3.10 1.95
C ALA A 13 -13.57 -3.27 0.45
N GLY A 14 -13.35 -4.49 -0.03
CA GLY A 14 -13.17 -4.81 -1.45
C GLY A 14 -11.76 -5.24 -1.84
N LYS A 15 -10.94 -5.70 -0.88
CA LYS A 15 -9.56 -6.18 -1.11
C LYS A 15 -9.47 -7.20 -2.24
N THR A 16 -10.19 -8.32 -2.10
CA THR A 16 -10.22 -9.39 -3.10
C THR A 16 -10.69 -8.89 -4.48
N THR A 17 -11.64 -7.95 -4.52
CA THR A 17 -12.09 -7.34 -5.79
C THR A 17 -10.98 -6.52 -6.44
N LEU A 18 -10.22 -5.75 -5.65
CA LEU A 18 -9.07 -5.00 -6.15
C LEU A 18 -7.99 -5.95 -6.65
N ILE A 19 -7.64 -6.97 -5.86
CA ILE A 19 -6.64 -7.97 -6.24
C ILE A 19 -7.00 -8.63 -7.57
N LYS A 20 -8.25 -9.07 -7.75
CA LYS A 20 -8.74 -9.65 -9.01
C LYS A 20 -8.57 -8.68 -10.19
N LYS A 21 -8.89 -7.41 -9.99
CA LYS A 21 -8.71 -6.38 -11.01
C LYS A 21 -7.23 -6.21 -11.37
N MET A 22 -6.36 -6.10 -10.38
CA MET A 22 -4.92 -5.95 -10.57
C MET A 22 -4.31 -7.15 -11.30
N VAL A 23 -4.69 -8.35 -10.88
CA VAL A 23 -4.28 -9.60 -11.53
C VAL A 23 -4.65 -9.62 -13.01
N LYS A 24 -5.88 -9.25 -13.32
CA LYS A 24 -6.41 -9.28 -14.68
C LYS A 24 -5.81 -8.20 -15.58
N GLU A 25 -5.51 -7.02 -15.03
CA GLU A 25 -5.24 -5.83 -15.83
C GLU A 25 -3.81 -5.30 -15.68
N ALA A 26 -3.13 -5.59 -14.56
CA ALA A 26 -1.83 -5.02 -14.25
C ALA A 26 -0.67 -6.03 -14.21
N TYR A 27 -0.91 -7.24 -13.70
CA TYR A 27 0.16 -8.21 -13.45
C TYR A 27 0.28 -9.29 -14.54
N GLN A 28 -0.25 -9.03 -15.73
CA GLN A 28 -0.15 -9.99 -16.83
C GLN A 28 1.31 -10.21 -17.24
N GLY A 29 1.70 -11.48 -17.31
CA GLY A 29 3.05 -11.89 -17.67
C GLY A 29 4.02 -11.95 -16.48
N GLU A 30 3.64 -11.50 -15.30
CA GLU A 30 4.41 -11.71 -14.06
C GLU A 30 4.07 -13.07 -13.44
N LYS A 31 5.08 -13.73 -12.89
CA LYS A 31 4.91 -14.94 -12.08
C LYS A 31 4.48 -14.52 -10.68
N LEU A 32 3.18 -14.62 -10.42
CA LEU A 32 2.53 -14.09 -9.24
C LEU A 32 2.21 -15.20 -8.24
N VAL A 33 2.47 -14.95 -6.96
CA VAL A 33 1.99 -15.74 -5.82
C VAL A 33 1.13 -14.87 -4.94
N LEU A 34 -0.05 -15.37 -4.55
CA LEU A 34 -0.94 -14.73 -3.59
C LEU A 34 -0.88 -15.49 -2.26
N ILE A 35 -0.62 -14.77 -1.19
CA ILE A 35 -0.69 -15.26 0.19
C ILE A 35 -1.90 -14.63 0.85
N GLU A 36 -2.92 -15.44 1.10
CA GLU A 36 -4.15 -15.04 1.78
C GLU A 36 -4.12 -15.52 3.23
N ASN A 37 -4.50 -14.64 4.15
CA ASN A 37 -4.64 -14.98 5.55
C ASN A 37 -6.09 -14.75 5.99
N GLU A 38 -6.91 -15.76 5.88
CA GLU A 38 -8.29 -15.74 6.40
C GLU A 38 -8.47 -16.59 7.65
N PHE A 39 -9.31 -16.11 8.57
CA PHE A 39 -9.82 -16.87 9.69
C PHE A 39 -10.96 -17.76 9.22
N GLY A 40 -10.66 -19.05 9.03
CA GLY A 40 -11.69 -20.09 8.86
C GLY A 40 -12.33 -20.18 7.48
N GLU A 41 -12.18 -21.35 6.91
CA GLU A 41 -12.80 -21.87 5.68
C GLU A 41 -12.41 -21.25 4.33
N ILE A 42 -11.99 -22.15 3.50
CA ILE A 42 -11.65 -22.13 2.06
C ILE A 42 -12.15 -20.89 1.33
N SER A 43 -11.20 -20.09 0.86
CA SER A 43 -11.45 -19.01 -0.08
C SER A 43 -12.25 -19.50 -1.31
N ILE A 44 -13.38 -18.88 -1.55
CA ILE A 44 -14.32 -19.20 -2.66
C ILE A 44 -13.69 -18.90 -4.03
N ASP A 45 -12.56 -18.19 -4.09
CA ASP A 45 -12.01 -17.62 -5.30
C ASP A 45 -10.73 -18.27 -5.85
N GLY A 46 -10.23 -19.30 -5.17
CA GLY A 46 -9.07 -20.08 -5.63
C GLY A 46 -9.17 -20.60 -7.07
N GLY A 47 -10.38 -20.78 -7.58
CA GLY A 47 -10.63 -21.19 -8.95
C GLY A 47 -10.26 -20.13 -9.99
N PHE A 48 -10.67 -18.89 -9.80
CA PHE A 48 -10.40 -17.80 -10.76
C PHE A 48 -8.92 -17.47 -10.87
N LEU A 49 -8.23 -17.46 -9.76
CA LEU A 49 -6.80 -17.14 -9.71
C LEU A 49 -5.96 -18.30 -10.29
N LYS A 50 -6.39 -19.55 -10.08
CA LYS A 50 -5.79 -20.73 -10.73
C LYS A 50 -5.95 -20.72 -12.24
N ASP A 51 -7.14 -20.35 -12.72
CA ASP A 51 -7.41 -20.22 -14.16
C ASP A 51 -6.59 -19.12 -14.84
N ALA A 52 -6.20 -18.10 -14.09
CA ALA A 52 -5.27 -17.05 -14.54
C ALA A 52 -3.78 -17.46 -14.46
N GLY A 53 -3.46 -18.70 -14.08
CA GLY A 53 -2.09 -19.20 -13.95
C GLY A 53 -1.36 -18.74 -12.69
N ILE A 54 -2.11 -18.22 -11.71
CA ILE A 54 -1.57 -17.72 -10.46
C ILE A 54 -1.48 -18.86 -9.45
N GLN A 55 -0.34 -18.95 -8.79
CA GLN A 55 -0.14 -19.91 -7.70
C GLN A 55 -0.64 -19.29 -6.40
N ILE A 56 -1.62 -19.95 -5.78
CA ILE A 56 -2.18 -19.53 -4.50
C ILE A 56 -1.51 -20.39 -3.43
N SER A 57 -0.88 -19.74 -2.46
CA SER A 57 -0.42 -20.36 -1.23
C SER A 57 -1.32 -19.92 -0.10
N GLU A 58 -2.20 -20.82 0.34
CA GLU A 58 -3.07 -20.60 1.51
C GLU A 58 -2.29 -20.96 2.76
N MET A 59 -2.07 -20.01 3.65
CA MET A 59 -1.50 -20.28 4.97
C MET A 59 -2.61 -20.60 5.95
N SER A 60 -2.88 -21.91 6.12
CA SER A 60 -3.96 -22.42 6.99
C SER A 60 -3.63 -22.41 8.48
N SER A 61 -2.48 -21.98 8.90
CA SER A 61 -1.98 -22.16 10.28
C SER A 61 -1.91 -20.84 11.04
N GLY A 62 -3.06 -20.40 11.57
CA GLY A 62 -3.10 -19.34 12.57
C GLY A 62 -3.00 -17.92 12.01
N CYS A 63 -3.55 -16.98 12.77
CA CYS A 63 -3.50 -15.56 12.45
C CYS A 63 -2.06 -15.05 12.29
N ILE A 64 -1.76 -14.34 11.21
CA ILE A 64 -0.53 -13.54 11.10
C ILE A 64 -0.36 -12.61 12.32
N CYS A 65 -1.43 -12.25 13.00
CA CYS A 65 -1.43 -11.35 14.15
C CYS A 65 -0.99 -11.94 15.48
N CYS A 66 -0.96 -13.27 15.67
CA CYS A 66 -0.88 -13.85 17.01
C CYS A 66 0.36 -14.71 17.35
N SER A 67 1.20 -15.15 16.37
CA SER A 67 2.36 -16.01 16.69
C SER A 67 3.57 -15.91 15.75
N LEU A 68 3.85 -14.81 15.05
CA LEU A 68 4.04 -14.95 13.61
C LEU A 68 5.23 -14.30 12.95
N VAL A 69 6.09 -13.65 13.62
CA VAL A 69 7.31 -13.13 12.93
C VAL A 69 8.17 -14.30 12.42
N GLY A 70 8.19 -15.43 13.13
CA GLY A 70 8.98 -16.60 12.73
C GLY A 70 8.38 -17.42 11.60
N ASP A 71 7.07 -17.69 11.66
CA ASP A 71 6.40 -18.57 10.68
C ASP A 71 6.16 -17.88 9.35
N PHE A 72 5.88 -16.57 9.37
CA PHE A 72 5.68 -15.79 8.16
C PHE A 72 6.98 -15.63 7.33
N GLY A 73 8.09 -15.34 8.01
CA GLY A 73 9.39 -15.27 7.36
C GLY A 73 9.79 -16.60 6.72
N LYS A 74 9.46 -17.72 7.35
CA LYS A 74 9.68 -19.06 6.80
C LYS A 74 8.84 -19.28 5.54
N ALA A 75 7.55 -18.92 5.58
CA ALA A 75 6.67 -19.07 4.42
C ALA A 75 7.11 -18.22 3.22
N LEU A 76 7.56 -16.99 3.43
CA LEU A 76 8.09 -16.15 2.36
C LEU A 76 9.35 -16.77 1.73
N ARG A 77 10.24 -17.35 2.54
CA ARG A 77 11.42 -18.06 2.03
C ARG A 77 11.04 -19.29 1.22
N GLU A 78 10.12 -20.12 1.72
CA GLU A 78 9.62 -21.30 1.02
C GLU A 78 8.97 -20.93 -0.32
N VAL A 79 8.14 -19.88 -0.35
CA VAL A 79 7.53 -19.36 -1.57
C VAL A 79 8.59 -18.88 -2.56
N LYS A 80 9.62 -18.16 -2.09
CA LYS A 80 10.72 -17.70 -2.93
C LYS A 80 11.51 -18.85 -3.52
N GLU A 81 11.86 -19.84 -2.72
CA GLU A 81 12.66 -21.00 -3.15
C GLU A 81 11.87 -21.89 -4.11
N GLN A 82 10.61 -22.18 -3.78
CA GLN A 82 9.79 -23.12 -4.54
C GLN A 82 9.29 -22.53 -5.86
N PHE A 83 8.86 -21.27 -5.82
CA PHE A 83 8.15 -20.67 -6.95
C PHE A 83 8.97 -19.63 -7.71
N GLN A 84 10.00 -19.03 -7.11
CA GLN A 84 10.80 -17.95 -7.71
C GLN A 84 9.91 -16.88 -8.40
N PRO A 85 8.96 -16.28 -7.68
CA PRO A 85 8.00 -15.36 -8.26
C PRO A 85 8.64 -14.02 -8.60
N ASP A 86 8.04 -13.32 -9.58
CA ASP A 86 8.35 -11.92 -9.86
C ASP A 86 7.69 -11.02 -8.82
N ARG A 87 6.51 -11.45 -8.33
CA ARG A 87 5.70 -10.69 -7.37
C ARG A 87 4.97 -11.60 -6.38
N ILE A 88 4.92 -11.17 -5.12
CA ILE A 88 4.13 -11.79 -4.07
C ILE A 88 3.09 -10.75 -3.62
N LEU A 89 1.82 -11.11 -3.70
CA LEU A 89 0.73 -10.34 -3.09
C LEU A 89 0.39 -10.94 -1.74
N ILE A 90 0.24 -10.09 -0.73
CA ILE A 90 -0.18 -10.50 0.61
C ILE A 90 -1.52 -9.83 0.90
N GLU A 91 -2.56 -10.63 1.10
CA GLU A 91 -3.84 -10.17 1.63
C GLU A 91 -3.96 -10.56 3.10
N PRO A 92 -3.65 -9.66 4.05
CA PRO A 92 -3.81 -9.97 5.47
C PRO A 92 -5.28 -9.97 5.88
N SER A 93 -5.57 -10.58 7.03
CA SER A 93 -6.92 -10.54 7.62
C SER A 93 -7.46 -9.12 7.72
N GLY A 94 -8.74 -8.94 7.43
CA GLY A 94 -9.42 -7.65 7.51
C GLY A 94 -9.46 -7.04 8.92
N VAL A 95 -9.15 -7.80 9.96
CA VAL A 95 -9.01 -7.35 11.34
C VAL A 95 -7.55 -7.32 11.83
N GLY A 96 -6.58 -7.51 10.93
CA GLY A 96 -5.15 -7.43 11.24
C GLY A 96 -4.65 -5.97 11.24
N LYS A 97 -3.61 -5.71 12.02
CA LYS A 97 -2.86 -4.45 11.96
C LYS A 97 -1.90 -4.49 10.78
N LEU A 98 -1.96 -3.49 9.92
CA LEU A 98 -1.06 -3.39 8.76
C LEU A 98 0.39 -3.18 9.19
N SER A 99 0.62 -2.40 10.25
CA SER A 99 1.95 -2.19 10.82
C SER A 99 2.68 -3.50 11.14
N ASP A 100 1.97 -4.48 11.72
CA ASP A 100 2.58 -5.74 12.13
C ASP A 100 3.01 -6.57 10.92
N VAL A 101 2.20 -6.52 9.84
CA VAL A 101 2.51 -7.21 8.58
C VAL A 101 3.70 -6.55 7.87
N ILE A 102 3.75 -5.21 7.84
CA ILE A 102 4.89 -4.46 7.28
C ILE A 102 6.18 -4.85 7.99
N VAL A 103 6.21 -4.78 9.32
CA VAL A 103 7.39 -5.13 10.13
C VAL A 103 7.81 -6.59 9.89
N ALA A 104 6.87 -7.52 9.82
CA ALA A 104 7.17 -8.93 9.56
C ALA A 104 7.79 -9.13 8.16
N VAL A 105 7.30 -8.44 7.15
CA VAL A 105 7.86 -8.47 5.79
C VAL A 105 9.25 -7.84 5.77
N GLU A 106 9.43 -6.64 6.31
CA GLU A 106 10.71 -5.92 6.34
C GLU A 106 11.80 -6.74 7.03
N ASN A 107 11.50 -7.30 8.20
CA ASN A 107 12.43 -8.18 8.92
C ASN A 107 12.83 -9.41 8.08
N THR A 108 11.90 -9.93 7.28
CA THR A 108 12.16 -11.09 6.44
C THR A 108 13.01 -10.74 5.22
N VAL A 109 12.67 -9.64 4.53
CA VAL A 109 13.40 -9.24 3.31
C VAL A 109 14.80 -8.74 3.60
N ALA A 110 15.07 -8.23 4.81
CA ALA A 110 16.42 -7.84 5.23
C ALA A 110 17.43 -9.00 5.12
N ASP A 111 16.97 -10.24 5.29
CA ASP A 111 17.79 -11.45 5.24
C ASP A 111 17.77 -12.15 3.87
N ILE A 112 16.94 -11.69 2.92
CA ILE A 112 16.77 -12.36 1.62
C ILE A 112 17.19 -11.43 0.48
N PRO A 113 18.39 -11.60 -0.08
CA PRO A 113 18.79 -10.90 -1.30
C PRO A 113 17.76 -11.14 -2.42
N ASP A 114 17.53 -10.17 -3.27
CA ASP A 114 16.57 -10.26 -4.39
C ASP A 114 15.08 -10.27 -4.02
N MET A 115 14.72 -9.85 -2.81
CA MET A 115 13.35 -9.64 -2.39
C MET A 115 13.21 -8.26 -1.73
N ARG A 116 12.11 -7.55 -2.00
CA ARG A 116 11.85 -6.25 -1.36
C ARG A 116 10.37 -6.03 -1.11
N LEU A 117 10.05 -5.30 -0.04
CA LEU A 117 8.73 -4.68 0.12
C LEU A 117 8.61 -3.58 -0.96
N ASN A 118 7.58 -3.68 -1.79
CA ASN A 118 7.36 -2.77 -2.92
C ASN A 118 6.23 -1.80 -2.64
N SER A 119 5.14 -2.27 -2.04
CA SER A 119 4.02 -1.40 -1.68
C SER A 119 3.16 -1.96 -0.55
N PHE A 120 2.48 -1.07 0.17
CA PHE A 120 1.53 -1.41 1.22
C PHE A 120 0.30 -0.51 1.10
N VAL A 121 -0.78 -1.13 0.67
CA VAL A 121 -2.02 -0.46 0.29
C VAL A 121 -3.12 -0.79 1.28
N THR A 122 -3.95 0.19 1.61
CA THR A 122 -5.19 -0.04 2.36
C THR A 122 -6.40 0.26 1.49
N VAL A 123 -7.27 -0.74 1.33
CA VAL A 123 -8.57 -0.57 0.68
C VAL A 123 -9.59 -0.12 1.73
N ALA A 124 -10.29 0.99 1.49
CA ALA A 124 -11.29 1.53 2.40
C ALA A 124 -12.63 1.80 1.69
N ASP A 125 -13.74 1.33 2.28
CA ASP A 125 -15.09 1.68 1.82
C ASP A 125 -15.37 3.15 2.14
N ALA A 126 -15.42 3.98 1.11
CA ALA A 126 -15.58 5.43 1.25
C ALA A 126 -16.84 5.82 2.05
N GLY A 127 -17.92 5.03 1.95
CA GLY A 127 -19.16 5.27 2.69
C GLY A 127 -19.12 4.87 4.17
N LYS A 128 -18.07 4.17 4.61
CA LYS A 128 -17.97 3.61 5.96
C LYS A 128 -16.82 4.16 6.80
N VAL A 129 -15.97 5.02 6.25
CA VAL A 129 -14.79 5.58 6.91
C VAL A 129 -15.11 6.08 8.32
N LYS A 130 -16.06 7.01 8.45
CA LYS A 130 -16.44 7.60 9.75
C LYS A 130 -16.92 6.56 10.77
N VAL A 131 -17.73 5.59 10.31
CA VAL A 131 -18.32 4.57 11.19
C VAL A 131 -17.25 3.60 11.67
N TYR A 132 -16.37 3.19 10.76
CA TYR A 132 -15.31 2.23 11.10
C TYR A 132 -14.20 2.84 11.96
N MET A 133 -13.81 4.08 11.72
CA MET A 133 -12.91 4.81 12.62
C MET A 133 -13.42 4.87 14.05
N LYS A 134 -14.74 5.11 14.21
CA LYS A 134 -15.35 5.21 15.52
C LYS A 134 -15.48 3.86 16.24
N ASN A 135 -15.87 2.81 15.52
CA ASN A 135 -16.28 1.55 16.13
C ASN A 135 -15.14 0.51 16.19
N PHE A 136 -14.15 0.62 15.31
CA PHE A 136 -13.07 -0.35 15.15
C PHE A 136 -11.71 0.35 15.12
N GLY A 137 -11.58 1.45 15.89
CA GLY A 137 -10.44 2.38 15.81
C GLY A 137 -9.07 1.72 15.95
N GLU A 138 -8.93 0.68 16.78
CA GLU A 138 -7.64 0.02 16.97
C GLU A 138 -7.11 -0.60 15.67
N PHE A 139 -7.92 -1.37 14.96
CA PHE A 139 -7.51 -2.07 13.74
C PHE A 139 -7.66 -1.19 12.51
N TYR A 140 -8.82 -0.54 12.37
CA TYR A 140 -9.10 0.30 11.21
C TYR A 140 -8.16 1.50 11.10
N ASN A 141 -7.94 2.22 12.21
CA ASN A 141 -7.03 3.37 12.19
C ASN A 141 -5.60 2.93 11.90
N ASN A 142 -5.13 1.82 12.48
CA ASN A 142 -3.80 1.30 12.17
C ASN A 142 -3.63 1.00 10.67
N GLN A 143 -4.63 0.38 10.04
CA GLN A 143 -4.60 0.12 8.59
C GLN A 143 -4.51 1.41 7.77
N ILE A 144 -5.19 2.49 8.19
CA ILE A 144 -5.13 3.79 7.53
C ILE A 144 -3.80 4.49 7.81
N GLU A 145 -3.37 4.55 9.06
CA GLU A 145 -2.17 5.25 9.52
C GLU A 145 -0.88 4.65 8.92
N SER A 146 -0.87 3.33 8.72
CA SER A 146 0.30 2.60 8.20
C SER A 146 0.30 2.45 6.68
N ALA A 147 -0.71 2.92 5.96
CA ALA A 147 -0.79 2.78 4.51
C ALA A 147 0.13 3.77 3.78
N GLY A 148 0.89 3.30 2.80
CA GLY A 148 1.55 4.17 1.81
C GLY A 148 0.56 4.70 0.77
N THR A 149 -0.45 3.88 0.43
CA THR A 149 -1.54 4.29 -0.47
C THR A 149 -2.88 3.82 0.08
N ILE A 150 -3.89 4.69 0.05
CA ILE A 150 -5.26 4.36 0.40
C ILE A 150 -6.10 4.36 -0.87
N ILE A 151 -6.76 3.25 -1.17
CA ILE A 151 -7.63 3.12 -2.35
C ILE A 151 -9.09 3.04 -1.88
N LEU A 152 -9.86 4.08 -2.22
CA LEU A 152 -11.26 4.13 -1.85
C LEU A 152 -12.11 3.26 -2.77
N SER A 153 -12.92 2.40 -2.17
CA SER A 153 -13.93 1.62 -2.87
C SER A 153 -15.30 2.28 -2.79
N ARG A 154 -16.18 1.96 -3.73
CA ARG A 154 -17.59 2.39 -3.77
C ARG A 154 -17.80 3.90 -3.81
N THR A 155 -16.82 4.66 -4.29
CA THR A 155 -16.87 6.12 -4.40
C THR A 155 -18.00 6.60 -5.30
N GLN A 156 -18.34 5.82 -6.35
CA GLN A 156 -19.47 6.11 -7.25
C GLN A 156 -20.85 6.14 -6.57
N LYS A 157 -20.93 5.66 -5.33
CA LYS A 157 -22.19 5.66 -4.54
C LYS A 157 -22.34 6.89 -3.66
N LEU A 158 -21.35 7.77 -3.65
CA LEU A 158 -21.31 8.94 -2.78
C LEU A 158 -21.53 10.24 -3.56
N THR A 159 -22.07 11.23 -2.89
CA THR A 159 -21.99 12.61 -3.36
C THR A 159 -20.57 13.13 -3.16
N GLN A 160 -20.20 14.16 -3.93
CA GLN A 160 -18.88 14.78 -3.84
C GLN A 160 -18.55 15.22 -2.40
N GLU A 161 -19.49 15.89 -1.71
CA GLU A 161 -19.34 16.37 -0.32
C GLU A 161 -19.05 15.23 0.66
N LYS A 162 -19.71 14.06 0.48
CA LYS A 162 -19.48 12.89 1.32
C LYS A 162 -18.13 12.24 1.05
N LEU A 163 -17.70 12.24 -0.21
CA LEU A 163 -16.39 11.76 -0.59
C LEU A 163 -15.29 12.64 0.00
N GLU A 164 -15.41 13.95 -0.13
CA GLU A 164 -14.47 14.92 0.44
C GLU A 164 -14.40 14.82 1.97
N ALA A 165 -15.55 14.66 2.64
CA ALA A 165 -15.57 14.44 4.08
C ALA A 165 -14.87 13.13 4.50
N ALA A 166 -15.00 12.06 3.70
CA ALA A 166 -14.28 10.82 3.94
C ALA A 166 -12.77 10.99 3.76
N VAL A 167 -12.36 11.68 2.70
CA VAL A 167 -10.94 11.99 2.44
C VAL A 167 -10.35 12.85 3.57
N ALA A 168 -11.07 13.88 4.03
CA ALA A 168 -10.61 14.71 5.15
C ALA A 168 -10.34 13.88 6.42
N LEU A 169 -11.25 12.97 6.78
CA LEU A 169 -11.06 12.09 7.93
C LEU A 169 -9.84 11.15 7.75
N LEU A 170 -9.60 10.67 6.54
CA LEU A 170 -8.43 9.84 6.26
C LEU A 170 -7.14 10.66 6.36
N ARG A 171 -7.13 11.90 5.88
CA ARG A 171 -6.00 12.83 5.98
C ARG A 171 -5.65 13.21 7.41
N GLU A 172 -6.65 13.32 8.31
CA GLU A 172 -6.40 13.51 9.75
C GLU A 172 -5.60 12.35 10.35
N LYS A 173 -5.76 11.14 9.81
CA LYS A 173 -5.08 9.93 10.28
C LYS A 173 -3.77 9.65 9.55
N ASN A 174 -3.74 9.92 8.26
CA ASN A 174 -2.56 9.73 7.43
C ASN A 174 -2.41 10.91 6.47
N PRO A 175 -1.59 11.91 6.84
CA PRO A 175 -1.39 13.10 6.02
C PRO A 175 -0.58 12.84 4.75
N THR A 176 0.22 11.78 4.70
CA THR A 176 1.20 11.54 3.61
C THR A 176 0.75 10.52 2.57
N ALA A 177 -0.09 9.55 2.94
CA ALA A 177 -0.51 8.50 2.00
C ALA A 177 -1.15 9.07 0.73
N ALA A 178 -0.87 8.49 -0.42
CA ALA A 178 -1.66 8.77 -1.62
C ALA A 178 -3.09 8.26 -1.43
N ILE A 179 -4.11 9.04 -1.84
CA ILE A 179 -5.51 8.61 -1.72
C ILE A 179 -6.14 8.58 -3.12
N LEU A 180 -6.48 7.38 -3.60
CA LEU A 180 -7.18 7.17 -4.86
C LEU A 180 -8.69 7.21 -4.62
N THR A 181 -9.36 8.21 -5.19
CA THR A 181 -10.80 8.45 -5.03
C THR A 181 -11.63 8.11 -6.27
N THR A 182 -10.97 7.95 -7.43
CA THR A 182 -11.65 7.65 -8.70
C THR A 182 -12.34 6.29 -8.65
N PRO A 183 -13.60 6.19 -9.11
CA PRO A 183 -14.30 4.90 -9.20
C PRO A 183 -13.49 3.86 -10.00
N TRP A 184 -13.50 2.62 -9.54
CA TRP A 184 -12.67 1.54 -10.11
C TRP A 184 -13.07 1.13 -11.53
N ASP A 185 -14.29 1.41 -11.95
CA ASP A 185 -14.76 1.22 -13.32
C ASP A 185 -14.23 2.28 -14.30
N GLN A 186 -13.67 3.37 -13.77
CA GLN A 186 -13.03 4.44 -14.54
C GLN A 186 -11.49 4.38 -14.49
N LEU A 187 -10.92 3.45 -13.73
CA LEU A 187 -9.48 3.20 -13.62
C LEU A 187 -9.14 1.82 -14.15
N ASP A 188 -8.15 1.72 -15.02
CA ASP A 188 -7.55 0.44 -15.34
C ASP A 188 -6.54 0.00 -14.25
N GLY A 189 -6.20 -1.28 -14.22
CA GLY A 189 -5.27 -1.82 -13.24
C GLY A 189 -3.86 -1.25 -13.36
N GLN A 190 -3.45 -0.89 -14.58
CA GLN A 190 -2.12 -0.28 -14.82
C GLN A 190 -2.02 1.12 -14.21
N ALA A 191 -3.10 1.92 -14.31
CA ALA A 191 -3.14 3.23 -13.68
C ALA A 191 -3.08 3.12 -12.14
N ILE A 192 -3.78 2.13 -11.57
CA ILE A 192 -3.70 1.86 -10.13
C ILE A 192 -2.28 1.45 -9.73
N LEU A 193 -1.67 0.52 -10.47
CA LEU A 193 -0.30 0.05 -10.21
C LEU A 193 0.70 1.21 -10.27
N ALA A 194 0.61 2.03 -11.32
CA ALA A 194 1.50 3.18 -11.49
C ALA A 194 1.37 4.20 -10.33
N ALA A 195 0.16 4.42 -9.82
CA ALA A 195 -0.06 5.30 -8.67
C ALA A 195 0.55 4.73 -7.39
N VAL A 196 0.38 3.43 -7.15
CA VAL A 196 0.93 2.73 -5.97
C VAL A 196 2.47 2.68 -6.02
N GLU A 197 3.05 2.35 -7.16
CA GLU A 197 4.51 2.27 -7.31
C GLU A 197 5.21 3.64 -7.33
N LYS A 198 4.53 4.72 -7.73
CA LYS A 198 5.08 6.08 -7.65
C LYS A 198 5.34 6.52 -6.22
N VAL A 199 4.48 6.19 -5.30
CA VAL A 199 4.64 6.53 -3.88
C VAL A 199 5.87 5.82 -3.32
N SER A 200 6.00 4.53 -3.58
CA SER A 200 7.16 3.74 -3.16
C SER A 200 8.49 4.31 -3.71
N LEU A 201 8.51 4.71 -4.98
CA LEU A 201 9.71 5.29 -5.60
C LEU A 201 10.05 6.66 -5.02
N ALA A 202 9.05 7.47 -4.70
CA ALA A 202 9.27 8.78 -4.09
C ALA A 202 9.86 8.64 -2.67
N ASP A 203 9.36 7.69 -1.90
CA ASP A 203 9.88 7.40 -0.55
C ASP A 203 11.31 6.87 -0.61
N GLU A 204 11.61 5.93 -1.53
CA GLU A 204 12.98 5.44 -1.75
C GLU A 204 13.96 6.57 -2.13
N LEU A 205 13.52 7.51 -2.97
CA LEU A 205 14.34 8.66 -3.38
C LEU A 205 14.58 9.63 -2.22
N LEU A 206 13.56 9.90 -1.40
CA LEU A 206 13.68 10.76 -0.23
C LEU A 206 14.59 10.16 0.83
N GLU A 207 14.48 8.86 1.11
CA GLU A 207 15.39 8.16 2.02
C GLU A 207 16.83 8.19 1.52
N LYS A 208 17.03 7.98 0.21
CA LYS A 208 18.36 8.04 -0.40
C LYS A 208 18.97 9.44 -0.30
N MET A 209 18.18 10.48 -0.58
CA MET A 209 18.61 11.87 -0.43
C MET A 209 18.94 12.23 1.03
N ARG A 210 18.16 11.74 2.00
CA ARG A 210 18.45 11.92 3.44
C ARG A 210 19.76 11.23 3.85
N ALA A 211 19.94 9.97 3.42
CA ALA A 211 21.15 9.21 3.71
C ALA A 211 22.40 9.83 3.07
N GLU A 212 22.29 10.37 1.86
CA GLU A 212 23.36 11.10 1.19
C GLU A 212 23.69 12.41 1.94
N HIS A 213 22.68 13.15 2.41
CA HIS A 213 22.86 14.37 3.17
C HIS A 213 23.48 14.11 4.54
N GLU A 214 23.03 13.08 5.26
CA GLU A 214 23.64 12.65 6.53
C GLU A 214 25.10 12.19 6.34
N ALA A 215 25.43 11.55 5.21
CA ALA A 215 26.80 11.17 4.90
C ALA A 215 27.69 12.38 4.59
N GLU A 216 27.17 13.37 3.85
CA GLU A 216 27.88 14.63 3.57
C GLU A 216 28.10 15.47 4.84
N GLU A 217 27.12 15.53 5.75
CA GLU A 217 27.28 16.19 7.05
C GLU A 217 28.32 15.51 7.95
N ALA A 218 28.43 14.17 7.87
CA ALA A 218 29.43 13.42 8.63
C ALA A 218 30.87 13.65 8.12
N GLU A 219 31.07 13.96 6.83
CA GLU A 219 32.37 14.31 6.25
C GLU A 219 32.79 15.78 6.49
N HIS A 220 31.82 16.68 6.74
CA HIS A 220 32.06 18.12 6.91
C HIS A 220 31.99 18.62 8.36
N HIS A 221 32.60 17.92 9.30
CA HIS A 221 32.95 18.54 10.58
C HIS A 221 34.21 19.43 10.45
N HIS A 222 34.08 20.56 9.73
CA HIS A 222 34.86 21.78 9.97
C HIS A 222 34.35 22.92 9.06
N HIS A 223 33.89 23.96 9.73
CA HIS A 223 33.62 25.35 9.35
C HIS A 223 32.14 25.76 9.21
N HIS A 224 31.77 26.56 10.20
CA HIS A 224 30.57 27.39 10.26
C HIS A 224 30.32 28.20 8.98
N HIS A 225 29.10 28.11 8.45
CA HIS A 225 28.27 29.27 8.09
C HIS A 225 26.83 28.78 7.93
N ASP A 226 25.97 29.27 8.87
CA ASP A 226 24.53 29.15 8.82
C ASP A 226 23.97 29.76 7.53
N HIS A 227 23.29 28.98 6.73
CA HIS A 227 22.11 29.38 5.96
C HIS A 227 21.26 28.14 5.76
N ASP A 228 20.20 28.05 6.56
CA ASP A 228 19.20 26.99 6.51
C ASP A 228 18.43 27.10 5.18
N ALA A 229 18.44 26.04 4.37
CA ALA A 229 17.69 25.98 3.12
C ALA A 229 16.18 26.09 3.34
N ASP A 230 15.71 25.77 4.54
CA ASP A 230 14.32 25.93 4.98
C ASP A 230 13.86 27.38 5.10
N GLU A 231 14.79 28.35 5.14
CA GLU A 231 14.46 29.79 5.10
C GLU A 231 14.25 30.32 3.68
N VAL A 232 14.67 29.59 2.62
CA VAL A 232 14.67 30.08 1.25
C VAL A 232 13.61 29.43 0.36
N PHE A 233 13.19 28.20 0.68
CA PHE A 233 12.23 27.45 -0.13
C PHE A 233 11.07 26.91 0.69
N THR A 234 9.92 27.56 0.62
CA THR A 234 8.66 27.02 1.11
C THR A 234 7.94 26.38 -0.06
N SER A 235 7.92 25.04 -0.10
CA SER A 235 7.06 24.33 -1.03
C SER A 235 5.74 24.00 -0.36
N TRP A 236 4.61 24.40 -0.95
CA TRP A 236 3.31 23.89 -0.55
C TRP A 236 2.63 23.27 -1.77
N GLY A 237 2.01 22.11 -1.56
CA GLY A 237 1.21 21.46 -2.59
C GLY A 237 -0.25 21.46 -2.17
N HIS A 238 -1.14 21.85 -3.06
CA HIS A 238 -2.57 21.74 -2.87
C HIS A 238 -3.13 20.77 -3.92
N GLU A 239 -3.59 19.60 -3.47
CA GLU A 239 -4.31 18.68 -4.34
C GLU A 239 -5.76 19.14 -4.50
N THR A 240 -6.18 19.35 -5.71
CA THR A 240 -7.56 19.72 -6.06
C THR A 240 -8.14 18.71 -7.04
N ALA A 241 -9.42 18.41 -6.89
CA ALA A 241 -10.16 17.61 -7.87
C ALA A 241 -10.42 18.37 -9.20
N HIS A 242 -10.05 19.63 -9.26
CA HIS A 242 -10.16 20.44 -10.46
C HIS A 242 -9.06 20.08 -11.45
N LYS A 243 -9.44 19.80 -12.69
CA LYS A 243 -8.49 19.58 -13.80
C LYS A 243 -8.21 20.91 -14.46
N TYR A 244 -6.98 21.38 -14.31
CA TYR A 244 -6.53 22.59 -14.97
C TYR A 244 -6.20 22.33 -16.44
N SER A 245 -6.55 23.25 -17.32
CA SER A 245 -6.03 23.29 -18.67
C SER A 245 -4.58 23.83 -18.68
N HIS A 246 -3.87 23.64 -19.78
CA HIS A 246 -2.49 24.15 -19.93
C HIS A 246 -2.42 25.68 -19.72
N ASP A 247 -3.40 26.40 -20.26
CA ASP A 247 -3.46 27.88 -20.19
C ASP A 247 -3.77 28.39 -18.77
N GLU A 248 -4.51 27.61 -17.96
CA GLU A 248 -4.77 27.94 -16.56
C GLU A 248 -3.52 27.73 -15.69
N LEU A 249 -2.67 26.75 -16.01
CA LEU A 249 -1.41 26.51 -15.29
C LEU A 249 -0.33 27.54 -15.60
N GLU A 250 -0.34 28.12 -16.81
CA GLU A 250 0.60 29.19 -17.16
C GLU A 250 0.24 30.56 -16.53
N SER A 251 -0.96 30.67 -15.95
CA SER A 251 -1.46 31.89 -15.31
C SER A 251 -1.29 31.93 -13.79
N ILE A 252 -0.80 30.86 -13.16
CA ILE A 252 -0.53 30.75 -11.74
C ILE A 252 0.94 31.01 -11.46
#